data_e0065a99f5ef70f3b341fcf052812285
#
_entry.id   e0065a99f5ef70f3b341fcf052812285
#
_cell.length_a   1.000
_cell.length_b   1.000
_cell.length_c   1.000
_cell.angle_alpha   90.00
_cell.angle_beta   90.00
_cell.angle_gamma   90.00
#
_symmetry.space_group_name_H-M   'P 1'
#
loop_
_entity.id
_entity.type
_entity.pdbx_description
1 polymer ?
#
loop_
_entity_poly.entity_id
_entity_poly.type
_entity_poly.pdbx_seq_one_letter_code
_entity_poly.pdbx_strand_id
1 'polypeptide(L)' 'MEFTEMDEVRVRTYGGTIGTIEKVVYEIVDGKETDNVYCYEMEINGKHGIIVYPDEIDE' A
#
# COMPACT_ATOMS: atom_id res chain seq x y z
N MET A 1 -0.85 10.19 6.63
CA MET A 1 -2.18 9.55 6.76
C MET A 1 -2.04 8.06 6.54
N GLU A 2 -2.70 7.25 7.35
CA GLU A 2 -2.63 5.79 7.22
C GLU A 2 -3.84 5.28 6.45
N PHE A 3 -3.61 4.25 5.65
CA PHE A 3 -4.65 3.58 4.90
C PHE A 3 -4.82 2.16 5.43
N THR A 4 -5.99 1.59 5.22
CA THR A 4 -6.30 0.24 5.69
C THR A 4 -6.74 -0.64 4.52
N GLU A 5 -6.93 -1.93 4.80
CA GLU A 5 -7.47 -2.85 3.80
C GLU A 5 -8.79 -2.35 3.26
N MET A 6 -9.01 -2.56 1.98
CA MET A 6 -10.19 -2.15 1.21
C MET A 6 -10.25 -0.66 0.88
N ASP A 7 -9.29 0.14 1.34
CA ASP A 7 -9.22 1.53 0.92
C ASP A 7 -8.82 1.63 -0.55
N GLU A 8 -9.42 2.57 -1.24
CA GLU A 8 -9.05 2.89 -2.63
C GLU A 8 -8.19 4.14 -2.61
N VAL A 9 -7.02 4.06 -3.23
CA VAL A 9 -6.07 5.16 -3.23
C VAL A 9 -5.47 5.35 -4.62
N ARG A 10 -5.02 6.57 -4.89
CA ARG A 10 -4.42 6.91 -6.16
C ARG A 10 -2.91 6.65 -6.10
N VAL A 11 -2.40 5.88 -7.05
CA VAL A 11 -0.99 5.50 -7.07
C VAL A 11 -0.26 6.33 -8.12
N ARG A 12 0.58 7.24 -7.64
CA ARG A 12 1.29 8.20 -8.50
C ARG A 12 2.16 7.51 -9.54
N THR A 13 2.88 6.47 -9.13
CA THR A 13 3.81 5.76 -10.01
C THR A 13 3.11 4.89 -11.05
N TYR A 14 1.80 4.74 -10.94
CA TYR A 14 0.98 4.06 -11.95
C TYR A 14 0.12 5.06 -12.70
N GLY A 15 0.64 6.27 -12.93
CA GLY A 15 -0.05 7.28 -13.69
C GLY A 15 -1.27 7.86 -13.00
N GLY A 16 -1.35 7.74 -11.67
CA GLY A 16 -2.49 8.21 -10.92
C GLY A 16 -3.69 7.27 -10.94
N THR A 17 -3.48 6.02 -11.36
CA THR A 17 -4.54 5.01 -11.34
C THR A 17 -4.94 4.70 -9.91
N ILE A 18 -6.25 4.52 -9.69
CA ILE A 18 -6.76 4.14 -8.39
C ILE A 18 -6.66 2.63 -8.24
N GLY A 19 -6.06 2.19 -7.14
CA GLY A 19 -5.99 0.78 -6.76
C GLY A 19 -6.63 0.55 -5.41
N THR A 20 -6.83 -0.71 -5.06
CA THR A 20 -7.43 -1.12 -3.80
C THR A 20 -6.37 -1.78 -2.93
N ILE A 21 -6.29 -1.36 -1.67
CA ILE A 21 -5.34 -1.95 -0.73
C ILE A 21 -5.90 -3.29 -0.27
N GLU A 22 -5.10 -4.36 -0.50
CA GLU A 22 -5.48 -5.72 -0.11
C GLU A 22 -4.81 -6.12 1.20
N LYS A 23 -3.63 -5.58 1.47
CA LYS A 23 -2.89 -5.90 2.69
C LYS A 23 -1.95 -4.75 3.05
N VAL A 24 -1.84 -4.48 4.35
CA VAL A 24 -0.88 -3.50 4.88
C VAL A 24 0.27 -4.28 5.49
N VAL A 25 1.49 -3.99 5.05
CA VAL A 25 2.69 -4.67 5.56
C VAL A 25 3.45 -3.68 6.45
N TYR A 26 3.66 -4.06 7.70
CA TYR A 26 4.34 -3.21 8.68
C TYR A 26 5.81 -3.56 8.78
N GLU A 27 6.62 -2.57 9.14
CA GLU A 27 8.05 -2.78 9.38
C GLU A 27 8.26 -3.74 10.53
N ILE A 28 9.29 -4.58 10.39
CA ILE A 28 9.71 -5.48 11.45
C ILE A 28 11.06 -5.00 11.95
N VAL A 29 11.18 -4.75 13.25
CA VAL A 29 12.42 -4.33 13.90
C VAL A 29 12.70 -5.30 15.04
N ASP A 30 13.90 -5.88 15.03
CA ASP A 30 14.31 -6.88 16.02
C ASP A 30 13.30 -8.02 16.16
N GLY A 31 12.77 -8.48 15.02
CA GLY A 31 11.83 -9.59 14.97
C GLY A 31 10.41 -9.24 15.39
N LYS A 32 10.12 -7.98 15.62
CA LYS A 32 8.79 -7.54 16.07
C LYS A 32 8.17 -6.58 15.08
N GLU A 33 6.88 -6.77 14.82
CA GLU A 33 6.12 -5.86 13.96
C GLU A 33 5.93 -4.53 14.67
N THR A 34 6.12 -3.44 13.93
CA THR A 34 5.92 -2.08 14.44
C THR A 34 4.62 -1.50 13.88
N ASP A 35 4.32 -0.26 14.27
CA ASP A 35 3.16 0.47 13.73
C ASP A 35 3.50 1.25 12.46
N ASN A 36 4.74 1.14 11.98
CA ASN A 36 5.16 1.85 10.77
C ASN A 36 4.90 1.00 9.55
N VAL A 37 4.21 1.57 8.57
CA VAL A 37 3.92 0.86 7.32
C VAL A 37 5.18 0.77 6.48
N TYR A 38 5.51 -0.44 6.05
CA TYR A 38 6.60 -0.67 5.11
C TYR A 38 6.12 -0.56 3.67
N CYS A 39 5.03 -1.25 3.33
CA CYS A 39 4.45 -1.19 2.00
C CYS A 39 3.00 -1.67 2.05
N TYR A 40 2.31 -1.50 0.92
CA TYR A 40 0.97 -2.02 0.72
C TYR A 40 1.00 -3.05 -0.40
N GLU A 41 0.21 -4.11 -0.26
CA GLU A 41 -0.08 -5.01 -1.37
C GLU A 41 -1.42 -4.59 -1.93
N MET A 42 -1.45 -4.34 -3.24
CA MET A 42 -2.62 -3.73 -3.86
C MET A 42 -3.09 -4.50 -5.08
N GLU A 43 -4.36 -4.31 -5.40
CA GLU A 43 -4.92 -4.68 -6.68
C GLU A 43 -4.98 -3.42 -7.54
N ILE A 44 -4.38 -3.45 -8.73
CA ILE A 44 -4.38 -2.34 -9.69
C ILE A 44 -4.68 -2.90 -11.07
N ASN A 45 -5.73 -2.40 -11.70
CA ASN A 45 -6.13 -2.82 -13.06
C ASN A 45 -6.33 -4.33 -13.17
N GLY A 46 -6.90 -4.94 -12.14
CA GLY A 46 -7.18 -6.37 -12.12
C GLY A 46 -5.99 -7.25 -11.76
N LYS A 47 -4.84 -6.69 -11.48
CA LYS A 47 -3.65 -7.43 -11.05
C LYS A 47 -3.50 -7.31 -9.55
N HIS A 48 -3.27 -8.46 -8.89
CA HIS A 48 -3.16 -8.54 -7.44
C HIS A 48 -1.72 -8.63 -6.98
N GLY A 49 -1.50 -8.37 -5.70
CA GLY A 49 -0.18 -8.52 -5.09
C GLY A 49 0.84 -7.50 -5.54
N ILE A 50 0.39 -6.35 -6.04
CA ILE A 50 1.30 -5.29 -6.46
C ILE A 50 1.82 -4.55 -5.24
N ILE A 51 3.13 -4.45 -5.14
CA ILE A 51 3.77 -3.78 -4.01
C ILE A 51 3.85 -2.28 -4.29
N VAL A 52 3.27 -1.49 -3.38
CA VAL A 52 3.27 -0.03 -3.47
C VAL A 52 3.78 0.53 -2.16
N TYR A 53 4.78 1.39 -2.23
CA TYR A 53 5.33 2.03 -1.03
C TYR A 53 4.53 3.29 -0.68
N PRO A 54 4.51 3.69 0.61
CA PRO A 54 3.69 4.82 1.04
C PRO A 54 3.93 6.11 0.26
N ASP A 55 5.18 6.38 -0.14
CA ASP A 55 5.50 7.61 -0.87
C ASP A 55 5.06 7.59 -2.33
N GLU A 56 4.55 6.46 -2.82
CA GLU A 56 4.01 6.36 -4.18
C GLU A 56 2.52 6.69 -4.24
N ILE A 57 1.89 6.92 -3.10
CA ILE A 57 0.46 7.18 -3.01
C ILE A 57 0.21 8.67 -2.91
N ASP A 58 -0.68 9.17 -3.77
CA ASP A 58 -1.18 10.54 -3.69
C ASP A 58 -2.35 10.59 -2.71
N GLU A 59 -2.27 11.55 -1.79
CA GLU A 59 -3.34 11.76 -0.81
C GLU A 59 -4.29 12.86 -1.24
#